data_8f42b514023e660e98e3bccfc6aeb322
#
_entry.id   8f42b514023e660e98e3bccfc6aeb322
#
_cell.length_a   1.000
_cell.length_b   1.000
_cell.length_c   1.000
_cell.angle_alpha   90.00
_cell.angle_beta   90.00
_cell.angle_gamma   90.00
#
_symmetry.space_group_name_H-M   'P 1'
#
loop_
_entity.id
_entity.type
_entity.pdbx_description
1 polymer ?
#
loop_
_entity_poly.entity_id
_entity_poly.type
_entity_poly.pdbx_seq_one_letter_code
_entity_poly.pdbx_strand_id
1 'polypeptide(L)'
;MSSEEDQPVKIEIPEPLPSPTPEQRALKRKRAIKQRLWIYGILFTVIYGGVWYQPYEVDWIPRRIPNPNPPVNPDTSRLFAKGTKVLVVTAHPDDSEFFIGGLLSQLAKSGANLHQVICTDGDKGYYFFFTNAAKNRVVRRQEARNAAKAWHAQSLKFLGYPDRFLHANDEVIAKISDEIEQFKPEYILAFDGDYPPRASHQDHRRSGDATKIAAQKTHIAKWLLLFSTIAPNYIVDITNQWEDQKNLLAIHRSQFFGSHLEGVENMVEYSAELDGTRGGFELGEGFRCIQIK
;
A
#
# COMPACT_ATOMS: atom_id res chain seq x y z
N MET A 1 -14.31 -63.39 32.95
CA MET A 1 -14.11 -62.12 32.20
C MET A 1 -12.90 -61.46 32.80
N SER A 2 -11.74 -61.71 32.20
CA SER A 2 -10.44 -61.25 32.65
C SER A 2 -10.17 -59.85 31.97
N SER A 3 -9.87 -58.89 32.82
CA SER A 3 -9.45 -57.56 32.44
C SER A 3 -8.04 -57.61 31.87
N GLU A 4 -7.87 -57.37 30.58
CA GLU A 4 -6.56 -57.08 29.99
C GLU A 4 -6.15 -55.66 30.44
N GLU A 5 -5.09 -55.61 31.25
CA GLU A 5 -4.41 -54.35 31.58
C GLU A 5 -3.65 -53.84 30.36
N ASP A 6 -4.01 -52.64 29.93
CA ASP A 6 -3.37 -51.89 28.85
C ASP A 6 -1.95 -51.47 29.30
N GLN A 7 -0.94 -52.13 28.78
CA GLN A 7 0.47 -51.77 29.08
C GLN A 7 0.86 -50.54 28.25
N PRO A 8 1.49 -49.51 28.84
CA PRO A 8 1.89 -48.33 28.10
C PRO A 8 2.99 -48.65 27.07
N VAL A 9 2.72 -48.32 25.83
CA VAL A 9 3.67 -48.40 24.71
C VAL A 9 4.86 -47.48 25.00
N LYS A 10 6.05 -48.07 25.23
CA LYS A 10 7.30 -47.31 25.30
C LYS A 10 7.64 -46.76 23.93
N ILE A 11 7.50 -45.44 23.76
CA ILE A 11 8.01 -44.71 22.59
C ILE A 11 9.53 -44.58 22.79
N GLU A 12 10.33 -45.37 22.06
CA GLU A 12 11.77 -45.14 21.96
C GLU A 12 12.02 -43.83 21.19
N ILE A 13 12.55 -42.85 21.91
CA ILE A 13 13.01 -41.60 21.28
C ILE A 13 14.34 -41.91 20.60
N PRO A 14 14.44 -41.79 19.25
CA PRO A 14 15.69 -42.06 18.57
C PRO A 14 16.80 -41.13 19.06
N GLU A 15 18.01 -41.65 19.23
CA GLU A 15 19.17 -40.85 19.63
C GLU A 15 19.34 -39.64 18.69
N PRO A 16 19.67 -38.44 19.23
CA PRO A 16 19.89 -37.27 18.38
C PRO A 16 21.05 -37.53 17.44
N LEU A 17 20.83 -37.26 16.16
CA LEU A 17 21.84 -37.36 15.12
C LEU A 17 23.13 -36.62 15.53
N PRO A 18 24.31 -37.17 15.32
CA PRO A 18 25.56 -36.53 15.68
C PRO A 18 25.69 -35.18 14.99
N SER A 19 26.16 -34.18 15.72
CA SER A 19 26.32 -32.83 15.18
C SER A 19 27.29 -32.83 13.99
N PRO A 20 26.97 -32.11 12.90
CA PRO A 20 27.77 -32.15 11.68
C PRO A 20 29.22 -31.71 11.92
N THR A 21 30.18 -32.42 11.34
CA THR A 21 31.59 -32.08 11.41
C THR A 21 31.90 -30.72 10.80
N PRO A 22 33.05 -30.07 11.12
CA PRO A 22 33.45 -28.83 10.49
C PRO A 22 33.47 -28.87 8.96
N GLU A 23 33.90 -30.01 8.39
CA GLU A 23 33.89 -30.23 6.93
C GLU A 23 32.49 -30.33 6.36
N GLN A 24 31.59 -31.05 7.03
CA GLN A 24 30.19 -31.12 6.61
C GLN A 24 29.50 -29.74 6.67
N ARG A 25 29.82 -28.94 7.69
CA ARG A 25 29.33 -27.54 7.79
C ARG A 25 29.87 -26.65 6.64
N ALA A 26 31.17 -26.78 6.33
CA ALA A 26 31.79 -26.04 5.23
C ALA A 26 31.21 -26.44 3.87
N LEU A 27 30.96 -27.74 3.64
CA LEU A 27 30.34 -28.26 2.42
C LEU A 27 28.88 -27.77 2.27
N LYS A 28 28.11 -27.78 3.36
CA LYS A 28 26.73 -27.27 3.41
C LYS A 28 26.70 -25.77 3.11
N ARG A 29 27.67 -25.02 3.64
CA ARG A 29 27.83 -23.59 3.38
C ARG A 29 28.18 -23.28 1.91
N LYS A 30 29.11 -24.08 1.32
CA LYS A 30 29.45 -23.94 -0.11
C LYS A 30 28.25 -24.27 -1.02
N ARG A 31 27.47 -25.32 -0.69
CA ARG A 31 26.26 -25.68 -1.43
C ARG A 31 25.20 -24.56 -1.35
N ALA A 32 24.98 -24.03 -0.15
CA ALA A 32 24.03 -22.92 0.06
C ALA A 32 24.44 -21.64 -0.71
N ILE A 33 25.74 -21.29 -0.73
CA ILE A 33 26.26 -20.16 -1.51
C ILE A 33 26.06 -20.40 -3.01
N LYS A 34 26.41 -21.61 -3.51
CA LYS A 34 26.21 -21.97 -4.92
C LYS A 34 24.74 -21.94 -5.33
N GLN A 35 23.85 -22.39 -4.47
CA GLN A 35 22.40 -22.36 -4.71
C GLN A 35 21.85 -20.93 -4.71
N ARG A 36 22.32 -20.06 -3.81
CA ARG A 36 21.97 -18.63 -3.82
C ARG A 36 22.47 -17.93 -5.07
N LEU A 37 23.72 -18.17 -5.48
CA LEU A 37 24.27 -17.60 -6.73
C LEU A 37 23.49 -18.08 -7.96
N TRP A 38 22.99 -19.32 -7.97
CA TRP A 38 22.14 -19.84 -9.04
C TRP A 38 20.77 -19.14 -9.08
N ILE A 39 20.14 -18.96 -7.92
CA ILE A 39 18.86 -18.25 -7.78
C ILE A 39 19.01 -16.78 -8.22
N TYR A 40 20.08 -16.09 -7.76
CA TYR A 40 20.36 -14.73 -8.19
C TYR A 40 20.70 -14.65 -9.68
N GLY A 41 21.40 -15.63 -10.24
CA GLY A 41 21.68 -15.72 -11.67
C GLY A 41 20.41 -15.88 -12.50
N ILE A 42 19.46 -16.75 -12.06
CA ILE A 42 18.16 -16.91 -12.72
C ILE A 42 17.33 -15.62 -12.59
N LEU A 43 17.28 -15.03 -11.39
CA LEU A 43 16.57 -13.77 -11.17
C LEU A 43 17.14 -12.65 -12.06
N PHE A 44 18.46 -12.56 -12.13
CA PHE A 44 19.15 -11.60 -12.99
C PHE A 44 18.85 -11.85 -14.47
N THR A 45 18.85 -13.10 -14.92
CA THR A 45 18.54 -13.47 -16.32
C THR A 45 17.06 -13.21 -16.64
N VAL A 46 16.13 -13.49 -15.72
CA VAL A 46 14.69 -13.23 -15.90
C VAL A 46 14.42 -11.71 -15.91
N ILE A 47 15.03 -10.97 -14.99
CA ILE A 47 14.89 -9.53 -14.92
C ILE A 47 15.57 -8.86 -16.12
N TYR A 48 16.82 -9.22 -16.45
CA TYR A 48 17.54 -8.67 -17.58
C TYR A 48 17.00 -9.16 -18.92
N GLY A 49 16.69 -10.45 -19.06
CA GLY A 49 16.12 -11.01 -20.27
C GLY A 49 14.72 -10.43 -20.55
N GLY A 50 13.90 -10.21 -19.51
CA GLY A 50 12.60 -9.53 -19.62
C GLY A 50 12.75 -8.05 -20.01
N VAL A 51 13.86 -7.39 -19.61
CA VAL A 51 14.18 -6.01 -19.98
C VAL A 51 14.66 -5.91 -21.43
N TRP A 52 15.47 -6.89 -21.90
CA TRP A 52 16.02 -6.89 -23.27
C TRP A 52 15.01 -7.34 -24.33
N TYR A 53 13.99 -8.11 -23.96
CA TYR A 53 12.98 -8.63 -24.89
C TYR A 53 11.74 -7.72 -25.05
N GLN A 54 11.75 -6.54 -24.41
CA GLN A 54 10.70 -5.54 -24.62
C GLN A 54 11.12 -4.61 -25.75
N PRO A 55 10.46 -4.63 -26.93
CA PRO A 55 10.82 -3.78 -28.08
C PRO A 55 10.44 -2.31 -27.88
N TYR A 56 10.04 -1.91 -26.69
CA TYR A 56 9.69 -0.54 -26.34
C TYR A 56 10.55 -0.07 -25.20
N GLU A 57 11.12 1.12 -25.37
CA GLU A 57 11.95 1.84 -24.40
C GLU A 57 11.42 1.72 -22.97
N VAL A 58 12.09 0.91 -22.17
CA VAL A 58 11.81 0.78 -20.74
C VAL A 58 12.52 1.93 -20.05
N ASP A 59 11.93 3.11 -20.04
CA ASP A 59 12.36 4.18 -19.18
C ASP A 59 12.02 3.80 -17.73
N TRP A 60 13.01 3.25 -17.03
CA TRP A 60 12.93 2.99 -15.58
C TRP A 60 12.95 4.29 -14.77
N ILE A 61 13.35 5.39 -15.38
CA ILE A 61 13.25 6.72 -14.82
C ILE A 61 11.88 7.25 -15.26
N PRO A 62 10.99 7.61 -14.35
CA PRO A 62 9.74 8.26 -14.74
C PRO A 62 10.12 9.53 -15.52
N ARG A 63 9.99 9.49 -16.85
CA ARG A 63 10.09 10.71 -17.66
C ARG A 63 9.09 11.66 -17.03
N ARG A 64 9.58 12.85 -16.68
CA ARG A 64 8.67 13.94 -16.36
C ARG A 64 7.76 14.12 -17.55
N ILE A 65 6.56 13.57 -17.49
CA ILE A 65 5.52 13.95 -18.43
C ILE A 65 5.29 15.41 -18.12
N PRO A 66 5.45 16.32 -19.10
CA PRO A 66 5.07 17.71 -18.89
C PRO A 66 3.67 17.68 -18.34
N ASN A 67 3.46 18.24 -17.15
CA ASN A 67 2.16 18.19 -16.51
C ASN A 67 1.15 18.87 -17.46
N PRO A 68 0.20 18.13 -18.07
CA PRO A 68 -0.78 18.70 -19.00
C PRO A 68 -1.74 19.64 -18.27
N ASN A 69 -1.74 19.62 -16.94
CA ASN A 69 -2.57 20.46 -16.11
C ASN A 69 -1.72 21.60 -15.52
N PRO A 70 -2.18 22.84 -15.56
CA PRO A 70 -1.49 23.95 -14.89
C PRO A 70 -1.41 23.65 -13.38
N PRO A 71 -0.41 24.19 -12.66
CA PRO A 71 -0.35 24.09 -11.22
C PRO A 71 -1.69 24.53 -10.64
N VAL A 72 -2.37 23.62 -9.96
CA VAL A 72 -3.59 23.92 -9.23
C VAL A 72 -3.20 24.05 -7.79
N ASN A 73 -3.47 25.18 -7.18
CA ASN A 73 -3.31 25.33 -5.74
C ASN A 73 -4.67 24.99 -5.11
N PRO A 74 -4.87 23.77 -4.60
CA PRO A 74 -6.05 23.50 -3.80
C PRO A 74 -6.01 24.45 -2.60
N ASP A 75 -7.16 24.87 -2.10
CA ASP A 75 -7.22 25.71 -0.90
C ASP A 75 -6.63 24.94 0.30
N THR A 76 -5.31 25.00 0.43
CA THR A 76 -4.56 24.26 1.45
C THR A 76 -4.86 24.77 2.86
N SER A 77 -5.24 26.05 3.01
CA SER A 77 -5.64 26.59 4.30
C SER A 77 -6.90 25.89 4.82
N ARG A 78 -7.78 25.52 3.90
CA ARG A 78 -8.99 24.77 4.21
C ARG A 78 -8.72 23.29 4.42
N LEU A 79 -7.82 22.68 3.64
CA LEU A 79 -7.47 21.24 3.77
C LEU A 79 -7.00 20.92 5.19
N PHE A 80 -6.17 21.76 5.79
CA PHE A 80 -5.64 21.58 7.14
C PHE A 80 -6.44 22.32 8.22
N ALA A 81 -7.64 22.79 7.93
CA ALA A 81 -8.49 23.40 8.95
C ALA A 81 -9.18 22.32 9.81
N LYS A 82 -9.30 22.62 11.10
CA LYS A 82 -10.03 21.74 12.03
C LYS A 82 -11.46 21.48 11.56
N GLY A 83 -11.85 20.22 11.55
CA GLY A 83 -13.20 19.79 11.17
C GLY A 83 -13.41 19.63 9.67
N THR A 84 -12.40 19.91 8.82
CA THR A 84 -12.47 19.63 7.37
C THR A 84 -12.72 18.14 7.15
N LYS A 85 -13.69 17.83 6.31
CA LYS A 85 -14.04 16.44 5.98
C LYS A 85 -13.22 15.94 4.81
N VAL A 86 -12.43 14.91 5.04
CA VAL A 86 -11.57 14.27 4.03
C VAL A 86 -11.91 12.79 3.91
N LEU A 87 -12.29 12.36 2.73
CA LEU A 87 -12.52 10.96 2.39
C LEU A 87 -11.28 10.38 1.75
N VAL A 88 -10.80 9.25 2.26
CA VAL A 88 -9.67 8.49 1.71
C VAL A 88 -10.21 7.21 1.08
N VAL A 89 -10.02 7.00 -0.21
CA VAL A 89 -10.44 5.79 -0.92
C VAL A 89 -9.21 5.05 -1.44
N THR A 90 -9.02 3.82 -0.97
CA THR A 90 -7.88 2.97 -1.33
C THR A 90 -8.34 1.62 -1.88
N ALA A 91 -7.43 0.91 -2.53
CA ALA A 91 -7.69 -0.43 -3.03
C ALA A 91 -7.52 -1.50 -1.95
N HIS A 92 -6.43 -1.43 -1.18
CA HIS A 92 -6.03 -2.43 -0.19
C HIS A 92 -5.83 -1.84 1.21
N PRO A 93 -5.72 -2.69 2.25
CA PRO A 93 -5.69 -2.25 3.64
C PRO A 93 -4.47 -1.45 4.10
N ASP A 94 -3.39 -1.39 3.35
CA ASP A 94 -2.11 -0.73 3.69
C ASP A 94 -1.76 0.45 2.78
N ASP A 95 -2.57 0.69 1.75
CA ASP A 95 -2.26 1.69 0.71
C ASP A 95 -2.16 3.12 1.27
N SER A 96 -3.04 3.49 2.19
CA SER A 96 -3.08 4.85 2.74
C SER A 96 -1.78 5.20 3.48
N GLU A 97 -1.29 4.30 4.28
CA GLU A 97 -0.07 4.48 5.06
C GLU A 97 1.17 4.45 4.16
N PHE A 98 1.12 3.61 3.11
CA PHE A 98 2.21 3.48 2.15
C PHE A 98 2.38 4.74 1.29
N PHE A 99 1.29 5.28 0.74
CA PHE A 99 1.35 6.34 -0.27
C PHE A 99 1.18 7.75 0.27
N ILE A 100 0.44 7.93 1.39
CA ILE A 100 0.05 9.24 1.90
C ILE A 100 0.08 9.31 3.44
N GLY A 101 0.89 8.49 4.09
CA GLY A 101 0.98 8.42 5.55
C GLY A 101 1.41 9.73 6.20
N GLY A 102 2.27 10.50 5.54
CA GLY A 102 2.70 11.82 5.99
C GLY A 102 1.55 12.83 5.98
N LEU A 103 0.80 12.93 4.89
CA LEU A 103 -0.40 13.77 4.81
C LEU A 103 -1.46 13.36 5.83
N LEU A 104 -1.71 12.06 6.00
CA LEU A 104 -2.67 11.57 6.99
C LEU A 104 -2.30 12.00 8.40
N SER A 105 -1.02 11.93 8.76
CA SER A 105 -0.51 12.42 10.06
C SER A 105 -0.75 13.93 10.24
N GLN A 106 -0.51 14.73 9.20
CA GLN A 106 -0.79 16.17 9.25
C GLN A 106 -2.27 16.47 9.42
N LEU A 107 -3.13 15.80 8.66
CA LEU A 107 -4.59 15.95 8.72
C LEU A 107 -5.11 15.54 10.11
N ALA A 108 -4.60 14.45 10.67
CA ALA A 108 -4.94 14.03 12.03
C ALA A 108 -4.56 15.09 13.07
N LYS A 109 -3.33 15.62 12.99
CA LYS A 109 -2.84 16.68 13.89
C LYS A 109 -3.61 18.00 13.74
N SER A 110 -4.10 18.30 12.55
CA SER A 110 -4.94 19.48 12.30
C SER A 110 -6.37 19.36 12.86
N GLY A 111 -6.78 18.15 13.22
CA GLY A 111 -8.14 17.85 13.69
C GLY A 111 -9.15 17.77 12.55
N ALA A 112 -8.72 17.36 11.35
CA ALA A 112 -9.62 17.04 10.24
C ALA A 112 -10.51 15.84 10.58
N ASN A 113 -11.68 15.79 9.97
CA ASN A 113 -12.60 14.66 10.07
C ASN A 113 -12.29 13.69 8.93
N LEU A 114 -11.72 12.53 9.26
CA LEU A 114 -11.20 11.58 8.30
C LEU A 114 -12.11 10.34 8.22
N HIS A 115 -12.51 9.96 7.01
CA HIS A 115 -13.21 8.73 6.71
C HIS A 115 -12.43 7.93 5.68
N GLN A 116 -12.25 6.61 5.92
CA GLN A 116 -11.56 5.72 5.00
C GLN A 116 -12.52 4.72 4.38
N VAL A 117 -12.40 4.52 3.07
CA VAL A 117 -13.04 3.45 2.32
C VAL A 117 -11.95 2.59 1.67
N ILE A 118 -11.95 1.30 1.98
CA ILE A 118 -11.05 0.32 1.39
C ILE A 118 -11.86 -0.61 0.49
N CYS A 119 -11.51 -0.65 -0.81
CA CYS A 119 -12.30 -1.36 -1.80
C CYS A 119 -12.19 -2.88 -1.68
N THR A 120 -10.98 -3.42 -1.47
CA THR A 120 -10.75 -4.87 -1.38
C THR A 120 -10.29 -5.28 0.01
N ASP A 121 -10.34 -6.57 0.27
CA ASP A 121 -9.83 -7.12 1.54
C ASP A 121 -8.32 -7.35 1.54
N GLY A 122 -7.66 -7.18 0.41
CA GLY A 122 -6.24 -7.48 0.25
C GLY A 122 -5.89 -8.94 0.54
N ASP A 123 -6.84 -9.84 0.38
CA ASP A 123 -6.77 -11.25 0.82
C ASP A 123 -5.74 -12.08 0.03
N LYS A 124 -5.26 -11.57 -1.10
CA LYS A 124 -4.21 -12.18 -1.93
C LYS A 124 -2.83 -11.54 -1.76
N GLY A 125 -2.68 -10.57 -0.89
CA GLY A 125 -1.37 -10.12 -0.44
C GLY A 125 -0.72 -11.22 0.37
N TYR A 126 0.28 -11.92 -0.18
CA TYR A 126 1.00 -12.98 0.52
C TYR A 126 2.43 -12.55 0.74
N TYR A 127 2.82 -12.58 1.99
CA TYR A 127 4.23 -12.59 2.31
C TYR A 127 4.71 -13.99 2.75
N PHE A 128 3.83 -14.82 3.30
CA PHE A 128 4.11 -16.20 3.68
C PHE A 128 3.29 -17.19 2.86
N PHE A 129 3.96 -18.18 2.29
CA PHE A 129 3.37 -19.28 1.54
C PHE A 129 2.39 -20.16 2.34
N PHE A 130 2.21 -19.90 3.64
CA PHE A 130 1.41 -20.71 4.55
C PHE A 130 0.11 -20.03 5.03
N THR A 131 -0.19 -18.81 4.58
CA THR A 131 -1.47 -18.16 4.90
C THR A 131 -2.48 -18.40 3.77
N ASN A 132 -3.73 -18.63 4.15
CA ASN A 132 -4.82 -18.67 3.19
C ASN A 132 -5.54 -17.30 3.12
N ALA A 133 -6.27 -17.06 2.02
CA ALA A 133 -6.98 -15.81 1.77
C ALA A 133 -7.92 -15.41 2.93
N ALA A 134 -8.61 -16.37 3.55
CA ALA A 134 -9.53 -16.08 4.65
C ALA A 134 -8.79 -15.56 5.90
N LYS A 135 -7.65 -16.14 6.25
CA LYS A 135 -6.81 -15.65 7.36
C LYS A 135 -6.21 -14.30 7.06
N ASN A 136 -5.68 -14.11 5.84
CA ASN A 136 -5.15 -12.82 5.39
C ASN A 136 -6.19 -11.71 5.52
N ARG A 137 -7.40 -11.94 5.04
CA ARG A 137 -8.51 -10.99 5.17
C ARG A 137 -8.72 -10.53 6.62
N VAL A 138 -8.79 -11.47 7.55
CA VAL A 138 -9.03 -11.15 8.97
C VAL A 138 -7.88 -10.32 9.54
N VAL A 139 -6.63 -10.72 9.29
CA VAL A 139 -5.44 -10.04 9.80
C VAL A 139 -5.33 -8.65 9.19
N ARG A 140 -5.36 -8.53 7.87
CA ARG A 140 -5.21 -7.25 7.17
C ARG A 140 -6.31 -6.25 7.50
N ARG A 141 -7.56 -6.71 7.64
CA ARG A 141 -8.65 -5.84 8.12
C ARG A 141 -8.42 -5.34 9.55
N GLN A 142 -7.81 -6.17 10.42
CA GLN A 142 -7.49 -5.74 11.79
C GLN A 142 -6.32 -4.74 11.79
N GLU A 143 -5.29 -4.97 10.99
CA GLU A 143 -4.17 -4.05 10.81
C GLU A 143 -4.66 -2.70 10.28
N ALA A 144 -5.51 -2.68 9.25
CA ALA A 144 -6.11 -1.45 8.73
C ALA A 144 -6.96 -0.70 9.78
N ARG A 145 -7.72 -1.41 10.64
CA ARG A 145 -8.43 -0.75 11.76
C ARG A 145 -7.46 -0.13 12.77
N ASN A 146 -6.36 -0.80 13.05
CA ASN A 146 -5.34 -0.29 13.95
C ASN A 146 -4.64 0.95 13.35
N ALA A 147 -4.32 0.91 12.07
CA ALA A 147 -3.74 2.03 11.34
C ALA A 147 -4.69 3.23 11.28
N ALA A 148 -5.95 3.01 10.88
CA ALA A 148 -6.98 4.03 10.85
C ALA A 148 -7.17 4.71 12.23
N LYS A 149 -7.10 3.92 13.31
CA LYS A 149 -7.13 4.46 14.67
C LYS A 149 -5.88 5.28 14.98
N ALA A 150 -4.69 4.86 14.51
CA ALA A 150 -3.43 5.55 14.78
C ALA A 150 -3.37 6.93 14.13
N TRP A 151 -3.92 7.10 12.92
CA TRP A 151 -4.06 8.40 12.27
C TRP A 151 -5.45 9.04 12.47
N HIS A 152 -6.17 8.63 13.54
CA HIS A 152 -7.40 9.25 14.02
C HIS A 152 -8.57 9.29 13.00
N ALA A 153 -8.68 8.29 12.12
CA ALA A 153 -9.87 8.16 11.29
C ALA A 153 -11.12 8.00 12.18
N GLN A 154 -12.15 8.77 11.89
CA GLN A 154 -13.42 8.69 12.60
C GLN A 154 -14.22 7.45 12.21
N SER A 155 -14.03 6.99 10.98
CA SER A 155 -14.70 5.80 10.46
C SER A 155 -13.90 5.13 9.35
N LEU A 156 -14.09 3.82 9.22
CA LEU A 156 -13.47 2.96 8.22
C LEU A 156 -14.53 2.00 7.66
N LYS A 157 -14.65 1.97 6.35
CA LYS A 157 -15.52 1.08 5.60
C LYS A 157 -14.72 0.14 4.71
N PHE A 158 -15.03 -1.15 4.74
CA PHE A 158 -14.56 -2.12 3.74
C PHE A 158 -15.68 -2.43 2.76
N LEU A 159 -15.44 -2.28 1.45
CA LEU A 159 -16.41 -2.66 0.44
C LEU A 159 -16.42 -4.17 0.19
N GLY A 160 -15.32 -4.86 0.54
CA GLY A 160 -15.23 -6.32 0.57
C GLY A 160 -15.08 -6.98 -0.80
N TYR A 161 -14.60 -6.25 -1.82
CA TYR A 161 -14.30 -6.85 -3.13
C TYR A 161 -13.07 -7.77 -3.05
N PRO A 162 -12.99 -8.80 -3.91
CA PRO A 162 -11.83 -9.67 -3.99
C PRO A 162 -10.59 -8.89 -4.48
N ASP A 163 -9.46 -9.09 -3.81
CA ASP A 163 -8.16 -8.58 -4.23
C ASP A 163 -7.78 -9.10 -5.63
N ARG A 164 -7.18 -8.27 -6.47
CA ARG A 164 -6.82 -8.48 -7.88
C ARG A 164 -7.99 -8.58 -8.87
N PHE A 165 -9.21 -8.34 -8.41
CA PHE A 165 -10.43 -8.42 -9.24
C PHE A 165 -11.32 -7.19 -9.10
N LEU A 166 -10.76 -6.07 -8.66
CA LEU A 166 -11.52 -4.84 -8.60
C LEU A 166 -11.78 -4.31 -10.03
N HIS A 167 -13.02 -3.90 -10.28
CA HIS A 167 -13.44 -3.26 -11.51
C HIS A 167 -14.09 -1.92 -11.20
N ALA A 168 -13.79 -0.90 -12.03
CA ALA A 168 -14.48 0.39 -11.96
C ALA A 168 -15.85 0.30 -12.66
N ASN A 169 -16.72 -0.59 -12.18
CA ASN A 169 -18.06 -0.79 -12.70
C ASN A 169 -19.11 0.03 -11.92
N ASP A 170 -20.34 0.03 -12.41
CA ASP A 170 -21.42 0.83 -11.82
C ASP A 170 -21.70 0.46 -10.35
N GLU A 171 -21.52 -0.81 -9.95
CA GLU A 171 -21.71 -1.25 -8.57
C GLU A 171 -20.68 -0.62 -7.62
N VAL A 172 -19.38 -0.67 -7.99
CA VAL A 172 -18.31 -0.08 -7.19
C VAL A 172 -18.45 1.44 -7.13
N ILE A 173 -18.75 2.06 -8.29
CA ILE A 173 -18.99 3.50 -8.38
C ILE A 173 -20.16 3.91 -7.48
N ALA A 174 -21.27 3.17 -7.50
CA ALA A 174 -22.44 3.46 -6.66
C ALA A 174 -22.09 3.38 -5.17
N LYS A 175 -21.39 2.33 -4.72
CA LYS A 175 -20.98 2.19 -3.31
C LYS A 175 -20.06 3.33 -2.85
N ILE A 176 -19.13 3.78 -3.70
CA ILE A 176 -18.28 4.93 -3.38
C ILE A 176 -19.10 6.22 -3.37
N SER A 177 -20.06 6.38 -4.31
CA SER A 177 -20.97 7.54 -4.34
C SER A 177 -21.81 7.61 -3.06
N ASP A 178 -22.33 6.48 -2.57
CA ASP A 178 -23.08 6.42 -1.31
C ASP A 178 -22.24 6.90 -0.12
N GLU A 179 -20.95 6.51 -0.05
CA GLU A 179 -20.05 6.97 1.02
C GLU A 179 -19.75 8.48 0.90
N ILE A 180 -19.62 9.00 -0.33
CA ILE A 180 -19.47 10.44 -0.58
C ILE A 180 -20.72 11.20 -0.14
N GLU A 181 -21.92 10.73 -0.49
CA GLU A 181 -23.18 11.35 -0.14
C GLU A 181 -23.46 11.34 1.36
N GLN A 182 -23.11 10.26 2.06
CA GLN A 182 -23.29 10.13 3.50
C GLN A 182 -22.29 11.00 4.26
N PHE A 183 -21.01 10.92 3.92
CA PHE A 183 -19.95 11.63 4.63
C PHE A 183 -19.85 13.11 4.26
N LYS A 184 -20.17 13.46 3.01
CA LYS A 184 -20.09 14.82 2.43
C LYS A 184 -18.70 15.43 2.59
N PRO A 185 -17.66 14.81 2.00
CA PRO A 185 -16.30 15.31 2.08
C PRO A 185 -16.12 16.62 1.31
N GLU A 186 -15.20 17.46 1.77
CA GLU A 186 -14.71 18.60 1.02
C GLU A 186 -13.55 18.19 0.08
N TYR A 187 -12.77 17.21 0.53
CA TYR A 187 -11.63 16.65 -0.22
C TYR A 187 -11.75 15.12 -0.29
N ILE A 188 -11.38 14.58 -1.43
CA ILE A 188 -11.26 13.13 -1.63
C ILE A 188 -9.81 12.82 -2.00
N LEU A 189 -9.19 11.86 -1.32
CA LEU A 189 -7.88 11.31 -1.62
C LEU A 189 -8.08 9.94 -2.26
N ALA A 190 -7.51 9.70 -3.45
CA ALA A 190 -7.63 8.43 -4.17
C ALA A 190 -6.41 8.17 -5.05
N PHE A 191 -6.29 6.97 -5.60
CA PHE A 191 -5.26 6.67 -6.58
C PHE A 191 -5.46 7.44 -7.90
N ASP A 192 -4.35 7.75 -8.59
CA ASP A 192 -4.41 8.26 -9.95
C ASP A 192 -4.53 7.12 -10.97
N GLY A 193 -5.71 6.94 -11.52
CA GLY A 193 -5.97 5.96 -12.60
C GLY A 193 -5.49 6.42 -13.97
N ASP A 194 -5.39 7.74 -14.21
CA ASP A 194 -5.05 8.30 -15.53
C ASP A 194 -3.53 8.35 -15.75
N TYR A 195 -2.75 8.64 -14.69
CA TYR A 195 -1.30 8.78 -14.76
C TYR A 195 -0.57 7.93 -13.70
N PRO A 196 -0.85 6.62 -13.68
CA PRO A 196 -0.23 5.75 -12.70
C PRO A 196 1.25 5.54 -13.02
N PRO A 197 2.09 5.22 -12.02
CA PRO A 197 3.41 4.67 -12.27
C PRO A 197 3.29 3.40 -13.12
N ARG A 198 4.33 3.10 -13.93
CA ARG A 198 4.31 1.93 -14.82
C ARG A 198 4.06 0.61 -14.09
N ALA A 199 4.56 0.47 -12.87
CA ALA A 199 4.39 -0.72 -12.01
C ALA A 199 3.15 -0.67 -11.10
N SER A 200 2.19 0.21 -11.38
CA SER A 200 0.98 0.34 -10.57
C SER A 200 0.10 -0.92 -10.63
N HIS A 201 -0.39 -1.35 -9.46
CA HIS A 201 -1.34 -2.45 -9.35
C HIS A 201 -2.66 -2.11 -10.05
N GLN A 202 -3.30 -3.12 -10.66
CA GLN A 202 -4.57 -2.90 -11.38
C GLN A 202 -5.67 -2.35 -10.47
N ASP A 203 -5.79 -2.90 -9.24
CA ASP A 203 -6.83 -2.48 -8.30
C ASP A 203 -6.63 -1.02 -7.85
N HIS A 204 -5.36 -0.53 -7.74
CA HIS A 204 -5.07 0.88 -7.49
C HIS A 204 -5.70 1.77 -8.55
N ARG A 205 -5.45 1.46 -9.83
CA ARG A 205 -6.04 2.23 -10.95
C ARG A 205 -7.55 2.17 -10.94
N ARG A 206 -8.13 0.98 -10.69
CA ARG A 206 -9.59 0.79 -10.71
C ARG A 206 -10.31 1.46 -9.54
N SER A 207 -9.72 1.45 -8.34
CA SER A 207 -10.25 2.23 -7.22
C SER A 207 -10.20 3.74 -7.50
N GLY A 208 -9.10 4.22 -8.11
CA GLY A 208 -8.96 5.60 -8.54
C GLY A 208 -9.97 6.02 -9.60
N ASP A 209 -10.12 5.19 -10.67
CA ASP A 209 -11.11 5.43 -11.75
C ASP A 209 -12.53 5.50 -11.18
N ALA A 210 -12.92 4.52 -10.35
CA ALA A 210 -14.24 4.48 -9.74
C ALA A 210 -14.49 5.68 -8.83
N THR A 211 -13.50 6.08 -8.03
CA THR A 211 -13.59 7.23 -7.13
C THR A 211 -13.71 8.53 -7.90
N LYS A 212 -12.93 8.71 -8.97
CA LYS A 212 -13.01 9.89 -9.83
C LYS A 212 -14.41 10.04 -10.45
N ILE A 213 -14.96 8.94 -10.98
CA ILE A 213 -16.32 8.94 -11.56
C ILE A 213 -17.37 9.26 -10.48
N ALA A 214 -17.26 8.62 -9.29
CA ALA A 214 -18.17 8.88 -8.19
C ALA A 214 -18.12 10.35 -7.71
N ALA A 215 -16.93 10.92 -7.57
CA ALA A 215 -16.75 12.31 -7.21
C ALA A 215 -17.37 13.28 -8.24
N GLN A 216 -17.20 12.98 -9.53
CA GLN A 216 -17.80 13.75 -10.63
C GLN A 216 -19.32 13.62 -10.69
N LYS A 217 -19.87 12.44 -10.37
CA LYS A 217 -21.33 12.23 -10.37
C LYS A 217 -22.03 12.91 -9.19
N THR A 218 -21.39 12.92 -8.02
CA THR A 218 -22.01 13.47 -6.80
C THR A 218 -21.89 14.98 -6.67
N HIS A 219 -20.86 15.60 -7.27
CA HIS A 219 -20.56 17.05 -7.18
C HIS A 219 -20.49 17.60 -5.74
N ILE A 220 -20.19 16.73 -4.75
CA ILE A 220 -20.18 17.12 -3.33
C ILE A 220 -18.82 17.64 -2.91
N ALA A 221 -17.74 16.87 -3.23
CA ALA A 221 -16.38 17.27 -2.92
C ALA A 221 -15.95 18.44 -3.81
N LYS A 222 -15.14 19.33 -3.24
CA LYS A 222 -14.55 20.45 -3.99
C LYS A 222 -13.29 20.04 -4.75
N TRP A 223 -12.52 19.14 -4.13
CA TRP A 223 -11.23 18.73 -4.61
C TRP A 223 -11.04 17.22 -4.57
N LEU A 224 -10.46 16.68 -5.63
CA LEU A 224 -9.98 15.32 -5.71
C LEU A 224 -8.44 15.37 -5.82
N LEU A 225 -7.76 14.82 -4.83
CA LEU A 225 -6.30 14.71 -4.76
C LEU A 225 -5.91 13.27 -5.08
N LEU A 226 -5.31 13.07 -6.24
CA LEU A 226 -4.93 11.76 -6.76
C LEU A 226 -3.45 11.50 -6.46
N PHE A 227 -3.18 10.54 -5.60
CA PHE A 227 -1.84 10.10 -5.23
C PHE A 227 -1.34 8.93 -6.11
N SER A 228 -0.08 8.50 -5.93
CA SER A 228 0.57 7.52 -6.80
C SER A 228 0.46 7.92 -8.27
N THR A 229 0.90 9.15 -8.57
CA THR A 229 0.84 9.78 -9.90
C THR A 229 2.22 10.11 -10.43
N ILE A 230 2.41 9.98 -11.75
CA ILE A 230 3.63 10.47 -12.41
C ILE A 230 3.52 11.94 -12.85
N ALA A 231 2.36 12.57 -12.69
CA ALA A 231 2.07 13.95 -13.10
C ALA A 231 1.55 14.80 -11.91
N PRO A 232 2.26 14.88 -10.78
CA PRO A 232 1.81 15.68 -9.64
C PRO A 232 1.83 17.17 -9.99
N ASN A 233 0.78 17.89 -9.60
CA ASN A 233 0.67 19.35 -9.72
C ASN A 233 0.56 20.05 -8.35
N TYR A 234 0.58 19.26 -7.28
CA TYR A 234 0.60 19.70 -5.90
C TYR A 234 1.48 18.74 -5.07
N ILE A 235 2.37 19.30 -4.25
CA ILE A 235 3.24 18.52 -3.37
C ILE A 235 3.00 18.98 -1.93
N VAL A 236 2.80 18.02 -1.04
CA VAL A 236 2.70 18.25 0.40
C VAL A 236 4.06 18.00 1.02
N ASP A 237 4.59 18.96 1.78
CA ASP A 237 5.79 18.76 2.60
C ASP A 237 5.48 17.80 3.75
N ILE A 238 6.17 16.67 3.80
CA ILE A 238 6.04 15.66 4.85
C ILE A 238 7.33 15.44 5.65
N THR A 239 8.31 16.32 5.48
CA THR A 239 9.63 16.19 6.12
C THR A 239 9.52 15.92 7.62
N ASN A 240 8.64 16.63 8.31
CA ASN A 240 8.41 16.45 9.75
C ASN A 240 7.48 15.29 10.12
N GLN A 241 6.90 14.59 9.15
CA GLN A 241 5.97 13.46 9.33
C GLN A 241 6.53 12.12 8.90
N TRP A 242 7.79 12.08 8.48
CA TRP A 242 8.40 10.84 8.00
C TRP A 242 8.42 9.73 9.07
N GLU A 243 8.77 10.06 10.31
CA GLU A 243 8.73 9.09 11.41
C GLU A 243 7.30 8.60 11.71
N ASP A 244 6.30 9.47 11.59
CA ASP A 244 4.90 9.07 11.73
C ASP A 244 4.51 8.07 10.64
N GLN A 245 4.90 8.32 9.39
CA GLN A 245 4.59 7.43 8.26
C GLN A 245 5.24 6.06 8.43
N LYS A 246 6.51 5.98 8.86
CA LYS A 246 7.16 4.71 9.18
C LYS A 246 6.44 3.95 10.29
N ASN A 247 6.02 4.63 11.34
CA ASN A 247 5.25 4.03 12.43
C ASN A 247 3.89 3.48 11.93
N LEU A 248 3.24 4.17 11.00
CA LEU A 248 1.99 3.70 10.39
C LEU A 248 2.22 2.47 9.52
N LEU A 249 3.26 2.45 8.68
CA LEU A 249 3.66 1.29 7.88
C LEU A 249 3.93 0.05 8.74
N ALA A 250 4.62 0.23 9.87
CA ALA A 250 4.96 -0.85 10.79
C ALA A 250 3.73 -1.52 11.45
N ILE A 251 2.54 -0.95 11.34
CA ILE A 251 1.29 -1.57 11.83
C ILE A 251 0.89 -2.77 10.95
N HIS A 252 1.19 -2.71 9.65
CA HIS A 252 0.83 -3.73 8.66
C HIS A 252 1.82 -4.90 8.64
N ARG A 253 2.01 -5.54 9.80
CA ARG A 253 3.02 -6.60 10.03
C ARG A 253 2.84 -7.82 9.18
N SER A 254 1.62 -8.10 8.71
CA SER A 254 1.37 -9.23 7.81
C SER A 254 1.97 -9.01 6.42
N GLN A 255 2.24 -7.75 6.06
CA GLN A 255 2.79 -7.35 4.77
C GLN A 255 4.25 -6.88 4.91
N PHE A 256 4.55 -6.12 5.96
CA PHE A 256 5.84 -5.47 6.17
C PHE A 256 6.45 -5.91 7.50
N PHE A 257 7.57 -6.65 7.47
CA PHE A 257 8.24 -7.10 8.69
C PHE A 257 9.73 -7.38 8.45
N GLY A 258 10.53 -7.24 9.49
CA GLY A 258 11.98 -7.45 9.46
C GLY A 258 12.66 -6.65 8.35
N SER A 259 13.59 -7.24 7.63
CA SER A 259 14.30 -6.61 6.51
C SER A 259 13.41 -6.21 5.33
N HIS A 260 12.20 -6.77 5.24
CA HIS A 260 11.26 -6.36 4.23
C HIS A 260 10.64 -4.99 4.56
N LEU A 261 10.31 -4.74 5.82
CA LEU A 261 9.84 -3.42 6.26
C LEU A 261 10.88 -2.35 5.94
N GLU A 262 12.16 -2.57 6.29
CA GLU A 262 13.25 -1.66 5.96
C GLU A 262 13.36 -1.40 4.44
N GLY A 263 13.21 -2.45 3.62
CA GLY A 263 13.19 -2.31 2.16
C GLY A 263 12.02 -1.49 1.65
N VAL A 264 10.85 -1.62 2.26
CA VAL A 264 9.65 -0.82 1.94
C VAL A 264 9.83 0.63 2.39
N GLU A 265 10.33 0.87 3.61
CA GLU A 265 10.63 2.21 4.11
C GLU A 265 11.59 2.94 3.17
N ASN A 266 12.70 2.31 2.77
CA ASN A 266 13.65 2.88 1.81
C ASN A 266 13.00 3.22 0.45
N MET A 267 12.06 2.40 -0.03
CA MET A 267 11.36 2.65 -1.29
C MET A 267 10.38 3.83 -1.17
N VAL A 268 9.66 3.92 -0.06
CA VAL A 268 8.75 5.03 0.22
C VAL A 268 9.54 6.33 0.42
N GLU A 269 10.65 6.29 1.16
CA GLU A 269 11.55 7.43 1.37
C GLU A 269 12.09 7.96 0.05
N TYR A 270 12.61 7.08 -0.82
CA TYR A 270 13.07 7.45 -2.15
C TYR A 270 11.98 8.14 -3.00
N SER A 271 10.74 7.64 -2.93
CA SER A 271 9.60 8.28 -3.61
C SER A 271 9.30 9.66 -3.02
N ALA A 272 9.36 9.78 -1.69
CA ALA A 272 9.15 11.04 -0.99
C ALA A 272 10.26 12.07 -1.28
N GLU A 273 11.53 11.65 -1.40
CA GLU A 273 12.65 12.50 -1.83
C GLU A 273 12.44 13.04 -3.25
N LEU A 274 11.96 12.19 -4.18
CA LEU A 274 11.68 12.62 -5.56
C LEU A 274 10.57 13.68 -5.60
N ASP A 275 9.50 13.48 -4.86
CA ASP A 275 8.39 14.44 -4.81
C ASP A 275 8.80 15.68 -3.98
N GLY A 276 9.53 15.52 -2.88
CA GLY A 276 10.11 16.62 -2.12
C GLY A 276 10.98 17.53 -2.98
N THR A 277 11.89 16.95 -3.77
CA THR A 277 12.72 17.69 -4.73
C THR A 277 11.88 18.51 -5.73
N ARG A 278 10.74 17.99 -6.18
CA ARG A 278 9.81 18.70 -7.07
C ARG A 278 9.11 19.86 -6.37
N GLY A 279 8.81 19.71 -5.09
CA GLY A 279 8.14 20.71 -4.25
C GLY A 279 9.07 21.72 -3.60
N GLY A 280 10.39 21.49 -3.62
CA GLY A 280 11.38 22.28 -2.89
C GLY A 280 11.47 21.92 -1.40
N PHE A 281 11.13 20.67 -1.04
CA PHE A 281 11.16 20.09 0.30
C PHE A 281 12.18 18.96 0.39
N GLU A 282 12.54 18.53 1.59
CA GLU A 282 13.36 17.34 1.81
C GLU A 282 12.57 16.08 1.45
N LEU A 283 11.37 15.95 2.02
CA LEU A 283 10.45 14.85 1.72
C LEU A 283 9.07 15.41 1.35
N GLY A 284 8.42 14.82 0.35
CA GLY A 284 7.11 15.26 -0.12
C GLY A 284 6.23 14.13 -0.57
N GLU A 285 4.94 14.35 -0.53
CA GLU A 285 3.92 13.49 -1.15
C GLU A 285 3.26 14.24 -2.31
N GLY A 286 3.32 13.64 -3.50
CA GLY A 286 2.85 14.25 -4.74
C GLY A 286 1.42 13.88 -5.10
N PHE A 287 0.64 14.89 -5.47
CA PHE A 287 -0.77 14.74 -5.85
C PHE A 287 -1.06 15.40 -7.19
N ARG A 288 -1.90 14.75 -7.97
CA ARG A 288 -2.60 15.43 -9.08
C ARG A 288 -3.96 15.88 -8.58
N CYS A 289 -4.07 17.18 -8.35
CA CYS A 289 -5.30 17.81 -7.86
C CYS A 289 -6.23 18.17 -9.01
N ILE A 290 -7.51 17.81 -8.86
CA ILE A 290 -8.60 18.11 -9.77
C ILE A 290 -9.69 18.84 -8.99
N GLN A 291 -10.10 19.99 -9.48
CA GLN A 291 -11.29 20.67 -8.95
C GLN A 291 -12.54 20.01 -9.52
N ILE A 292 -13.45 19.60 -8.64
CA ILE A 292 -14.76 19.08 -9.02
C ILE A 292 -15.70 20.26 -9.26
N LYS A 293 -16.28 20.30 -10.45
CA LYS A 293 -17.19 21.39 -10.88
C LYS A 293 -18.64 20.97 -10.73
#